data_5a73d8be7458d6392348a3364e0fc8b3
#
_entry.id   5a73d8be7458d6392348a3364e0fc8b3
#
_cell.length_a   1.000
_cell.length_b   1.000
_cell.length_c   1.000
_cell.angle_alpha   90.00
_cell.angle_beta   90.00
_cell.angle_gamma   90.00
#
_symmetry.space_group_name_H-M   'P 1'
#
loop_
_entity.id
_entity.type
_entity.pdbx_description
1 polymer ?
#
loop_
_entity_poly.entity_id
_entity_poly.type
_entity_poly.pdbx_seq_one_letter_code
_entity_poly.pdbx_strand_id
1 'polypeptide(L)'
;MAGGMAAALKGKGVKLLLAAALIGVTVQLTGVTRTAPERVAPAPVAAKVAAPAVKPLPAPAPAPAIAAADEPFVVKRILDVPKPFEHGDYVWDDSGVPAGPLVITIDLAAQTLSVFRDGYEIGAAVILYGADEKPTPLGVFPITQKDADHVSNLYDAPMPYMLRLTNDGVSIHGSEVGWNYATHGCIGVPVKFAKLLFGQAKLGDKVIVTNGERLDLGERIPAA
;
A
#
# COMPACT_ATOMS: atom_id res chain seq x y z
N MET A 1 28.87 5.21 66.37
CA MET A 1 30.35 5.30 66.25
C MET A 1 30.67 5.33 64.77
N ALA A 2 31.10 6.47 64.39
CA ALA A 2 32.31 6.82 63.64
C ALA A 2 32.31 6.23 62.22
N GLY A 3 32.47 6.92 61.20
CA GLY A 3 33.11 8.19 60.82
C GLY A 3 33.45 7.99 59.37
N GLY A 4 33.13 8.87 58.52
CA GLY A 4 33.88 9.95 57.98
C GLY A 4 34.78 9.53 56.83
N MET A 5 34.62 10.16 55.72
CA MET A 5 35.65 10.99 55.10
C MET A 5 35.23 11.43 53.69
N ALA A 6 34.99 12.73 53.58
CA ALA A 6 34.91 13.42 52.31
C ALA A 6 36.33 13.63 51.77
N ALA A 7 36.54 13.36 50.49
CA ALA A 7 37.75 13.79 49.76
C ALA A 7 37.34 14.77 48.66
N ALA A 8 37.66 16.06 48.90
CA ALA A 8 37.57 17.12 47.92
C ALA A 8 38.79 17.07 46.99
N LEU A 9 38.60 16.94 45.70
CA LEU A 9 39.64 17.18 44.67
C LEU A 9 39.44 18.56 44.04
N LYS A 10 40.35 19.48 44.38
CA LYS A 10 40.57 20.76 43.73
C LYS A 10 41.17 20.53 42.32
N GLY A 11 40.43 20.79 41.29
CA GLY A 11 40.94 20.80 39.92
C GLY A 11 41.41 22.22 39.53
N LYS A 12 42.65 22.30 39.11
CA LYS A 12 43.34 23.51 38.66
C LYS A 12 42.77 24.03 37.35
N GLY A 13 42.43 25.32 37.30
CA GLY A 13 42.05 25.99 36.07
C GLY A 13 43.21 26.12 35.08
N VAL A 14 42.96 25.71 33.86
CA VAL A 14 43.81 25.99 32.71
C VAL A 14 43.19 27.17 31.98
N LYS A 15 43.85 28.31 32.03
CA LYS A 15 43.55 29.48 31.20
C LYS A 15 44.12 29.25 29.81
N LEU A 16 43.22 29.03 28.80
CA LEU A 16 43.62 28.98 27.42
C LEU A 16 43.59 30.40 26.85
N LEU A 17 44.78 30.95 26.52
CA LEU A 17 44.92 32.20 25.81
C LEU A 17 44.58 32.00 24.32
N LEU A 18 43.50 32.64 23.84
CA LEU A 18 43.18 32.76 22.42
C LEU A 18 44.09 33.84 21.80
N ALA A 19 45.05 33.41 20.99
CA ALA A 19 45.77 34.32 20.09
C ALA A 19 44.96 34.45 18.79
N ALA A 20 44.35 35.60 18.56
CA ALA A 20 43.69 35.97 17.34
C ALA A 20 44.76 36.34 16.27
N ALA A 21 45.03 35.48 15.31
CA ALA A 21 45.76 35.80 14.13
C ALA A 21 44.81 36.36 13.06
N LEU A 22 44.83 37.66 12.85
CA LEU A 22 44.20 38.35 11.73
C LEU A 22 44.99 38.11 10.47
N ILE A 23 44.57 37.18 9.64
CA ILE A 23 45.07 37.06 8.27
C ILE A 23 44.16 37.92 7.38
N GLY A 24 44.65 39.08 7.01
CA GLY A 24 43.99 39.93 6.01
C GLY A 24 44.10 39.31 4.61
N VAL A 25 42.97 38.77 4.13
CA VAL A 25 42.83 38.37 2.75
C VAL A 25 42.27 39.54 1.95
N THR A 26 43.10 40.22 1.21
CA THR A 26 42.71 41.23 0.20
C THR A 26 42.10 40.47 -0.98
N VAL A 27 40.78 40.47 -1.09
CA VAL A 27 40.10 40.00 -2.28
C VAL A 27 40.16 41.08 -3.34
N GLN A 28 40.97 40.83 -4.38
CA GLN A 28 40.92 41.64 -5.59
C GLN A 28 39.64 41.29 -6.36
N LEU A 29 38.73 42.26 -6.42
CA LEU A 29 37.57 42.19 -7.30
C LEU A 29 38.00 42.36 -8.73
N THR A 30 38.30 41.25 -9.43
CA THR A 30 38.32 41.23 -10.89
C THR A 30 36.88 41.23 -11.37
N GLY A 31 36.48 42.30 -12.05
CA GLY A 31 35.15 42.48 -12.60
C GLY A 31 34.80 41.38 -13.60
N VAL A 32 34.04 40.40 -13.16
CA VAL A 32 33.31 39.48 -14.04
C VAL A 32 31.98 40.16 -14.34
N THR A 33 31.87 40.75 -15.50
CA THR A 33 30.60 41.19 -16.06
C THR A 33 29.70 39.96 -16.26
N ARG A 34 28.78 39.76 -15.34
CA ARG A 34 27.69 38.79 -15.52
C ARG A 34 26.79 39.34 -16.63
N THR A 35 26.95 38.83 -17.83
CA THR A 35 25.89 38.86 -18.84
C THR A 35 24.69 38.12 -18.32
N ALA A 36 23.60 38.82 -18.15
CA ALA A 36 22.29 38.22 -17.76
C ALA A 36 21.94 37.15 -18.81
N PRO A 37 21.43 35.98 -18.41
CA PRO A 37 20.95 35.01 -19.36
C PRO A 37 19.77 35.63 -20.12
N GLU A 38 19.93 35.70 -21.42
CA GLU A 38 18.89 36.09 -22.38
C GLU A 38 17.66 35.22 -22.15
N ARG A 39 16.56 35.86 -21.80
CA ARG A 39 15.30 35.19 -21.60
C ARG A 39 14.76 34.75 -22.95
N VAL A 40 15.05 33.49 -23.31
CA VAL A 40 14.46 32.86 -24.49
C VAL A 40 12.97 32.74 -24.23
N ALA A 41 12.18 33.52 -24.94
CA ALA A 41 10.73 33.42 -24.94
C ALA A 41 10.31 32.01 -25.40
N PRO A 42 9.42 31.31 -24.70
CA PRO A 42 8.92 30.04 -25.20
C PRO A 42 8.14 30.27 -26.49
N ALA A 43 8.55 29.60 -27.56
CA ALA A 43 7.82 29.56 -28.80
C ALA A 43 6.42 28.99 -28.56
N PRO A 44 5.37 29.48 -29.22
CA PRO A 44 4.03 28.94 -29.08
C PRO A 44 3.98 27.55 -29.72
N VAL A 45 4.02 26.50 -28.91
CA VAL A 45 3.73 25.14 -29.38
C VAL A 45 2.21 24.95 -29.42
N ALA A 46 1.58 25.49 -30.45
CA ALA A 46 0.25 25.11 -30.83
C ALA A 46 0.35 23.87 -31.75
N ALA A 47 0.69 22.76 -31.21
CA ALA A 47 0.43 21.47 -31.83
C ALA A 47 -0.85 20.91 -31.23
N LYS A 48 -1.97 21.15 -31.91
CA LYS A 48 -3.26 20.50 -31.71
C LYS A 48 -3.05 19.02 -32.09
N VAL A 49 -2.56 18.22 -31.14
CA VAL A 49 -2.53 16.76 -31.27
C VAL A 49 -3.99 16.34 -31.16
N ALA A 50 -4.59 16.00 -32.29
CA ALA A 50 -5.89 15.33 -32.32
C ALA A 50 -5.71 14.02 -31.54
N ALA A 51 -6.42 13.88 -30.42
CA ALA A 51 -6.51 12.65 -29.68
C ALA A 51 -6.95 11.55 -30.66
N PRO A 52 -6.28 10.38 -30.72
CA PRO A 52 -6.75 9.27 -31.51
C PRO A 52 -8.14 8.90 -30.96
N ALA A 53 -9.13 8.82 -31.87
CA ALA A 53 -10.47 8.36 -31.52
C ALA A 53 -10.34 6.96 -30.89
N VAL A 54 -10.53 6.89 -29.58
CA VAL A 54 -10.62 5.64 -28.86
C VAL A 54 -11.90 4.96 -29.36
N LYS A 55 -11.72 3.92 -30.18
CA LYS A 55 -12.81 3.06 -30.60
C LYS A 55 -13.47 2.53 -29.30
N PRO A 56 -14.78 2.71 -29.10
CA PRO A 56 -15.43 2.19 -27.91
C PRO A 56 -15.17 0.67 -27.84
N LEU A 57 -14.55 0.22 -26.75
CA LEU A 57 -14.46 -1.20 -26.45
C LEU A 57 -15.89 -1.73 -26.39
N PRO A 58 -16.19 -2.88 -27.01
CA PRO A 58 -17.50 -3.49 -26.85
C PRO A 58 -17.80 -3.63 -25.37
N ALA A 59 -19.03 -3.25 -24.99
CA ALA A 59 -19.50 -3.42 -23.63
C ALA A 59 -19.19 -4.85 -23.18
N PRO A 60 -18.61 -5.05 -21.97
CA PRO A 60 -18.35 -6.38 -21.45
C PRO A 60 -19.67 -7.15 -21.47
N ALA A 61 -19.62 -8.38 -22.00
CA ALA A 61 -20.72 -9.31 -21.89
C ALA A 61 -21.15 -9.37 -20.41
N PRO A 62 -22.45 -9.48 -20.09
CA PRO A 62 -22.89 -9.61 -18.72
C PRO A 62 -22.09 -10.74 -18.08
N ALA A 63 -21.43 -10.43 -16.95
CA ALA A 63 -20.72 -11.44 -16.18
C ALA A 63 -21.69 -12.61 -15.92
N PRO A 64 -21.23 -13.87 -16.02
CA PRO A 64 -22.09 -14.99 -15.71
C PRO A 64 -22.67 -14.77 -14.33
N ALA A 65 -24.00 -14.84 -14.23
CA ALA A 65 -24.71 -14.70 -12.96
C ALA A 65 -24.02 -15.61 -11.93
N ILE A 66 -23.58 -15.01 -10.84
CA ILE A 66 -22.93 -15.72 -9.72
C ILE A 66 -24.03 -16.59 -9.09
N ALA A 67 -24.22 -17.77 -9.63
CA ALA A 67 -24.96 -18.84 -8.99
C ALA A 67 -23.94 -19.64 -8.16
N ALA A 68 -23.50 -19.09 -7.06
CA ALA A 68 -22.72 -19.80 -6.07
C ALA A 68 -23.16 -19.33 -4.67
N ALA A 69 -24.10 -20.10 -4.13
CA ALA A 69 -24.38 -20.27 -2.72
C ALA A 69 -24.46 -18.97 -1.88
N ASP A 70 -25.67 -18.48 -1.71
CA ASP A 70 -26.11 -17.59 -0.59
C ASP A 70 -25.98 -18.28 0.79
N GLU A 71 -25.15 -19.29 0.93
CA GLU A 71 -24.86 -19.86 2.23
C GLU A 71 -23.95 -18.88 2.99
N PRO A 72 -24.40 -18.43 4.15
CA PRO A 72 -23.61 -17.50 4.96
C PRO A 72 -22.28 -18.14 5.32
N PHE A 73 -21.19 -17.48 4.93
CA PHE A 73 -19.84 -17.94 5.20
C PHE A 73 -19.56 -17.78 6.70
N VAL A 74 -19.35 -18.86 7.41
CA VAL A 74 -19.08 -18.84 8.86
C VAL A 74 -17.59 -18.90 9.10
N VAL A 75 -17.05 -17.98 9.93
CA VAL A 75 -15.64 -17.97 10.33
C VAL A 75 -15.34 -19.16 11.25
N LYS A 76 -14.49 -20.08 10.80
CA LYS A 76 -14.11 -21.31 11.51
C LYS A 76 -12.72 -21.23 12.16
N ARG A 77 -11.83 -20.38 11.61
CA ARG A 77 -10.47 -20.13 12.13
C ARG A 77 -10.06 -18.71 11.84
N ILE A 78 -9.38 -18.10 12.80
CA ILE A 78 -8.65 -16.85 12.64
C ILE A 78 -7.18 -17.14 12.92
N LEU A 79 -6.27 -16.61 12.08
CA LEU A 79 -4.83 -16.76 12.26
C LEU A 79 -4.33 -15.89 13.42
N ASP A 80 -3.35 -16.39 14.14
CA ASP A 80 -2.61 -15.57 15.10
C ASP A 80 -1.61 -14.71 14.33
N VAL A 81 -1.76 -13.39 14.43
CA VAL A 81 -0.88 -12.43 13.78
C VAL A 81 0.09 -11.82 14.79
N PRO A 82 1.33 -11.47 14.39
CA PRO A 82 2.28 -10.81 15.27
C PRO A 82 1.72 -9.50 15.80
N LYS A 83 2.17 -9.08 16.98
CA LYS A 83 1.78 -7.80 17.60
C LYS A 83 3.05 -7.04 17.98
N PRO A 84 3.26 -5.82 17.42
CA PRO A 84 2.41 -5.12 16.47
C PRO A 84 2.37 -5.80 15.10
N PHE A 85 1.28 -5.61 14.32
CA PHE A 85 1.15 -6.03 12.92
C PHE A 85 1.33 -4.77 12.08
N GLU A 86 2.48 -4.65 11.42
CA GLU A 86 2.95 -3.41 10.83
C GLU A 86 2.99 -3.47 9.30
N HIS A 87 3.17 -2.30 8.67
CA HIS A 87 3.28 -2.21 7.21
C HIS A 87 4.40 -3.10 6.68
N GLY A 88 4.05 -3.95 5.70
CA GLY A 88 4.94 -4.96 5.14
C GLY A 88 4.77 -6.35 5.76
N ASP A 89 4.09 -6.45 6.90
CA ASP A 89 3.81 -7.73 7.54
C ASP A 89 2.69 -8.49 6.85
N TYR A 90 2.83 -9.80 6.86
CA TYR A 90 1.79 -10.73 6.48
C TYR A 90 2.02 -12.09 7.13
N VAL A 91 0.96 -12.87 7.27
CA VAL A 91 0.99 -14.28 7.65
C VAL A 91 0.28 -15.10 6.58
N TRP A 92 0.72 -16.35 6.40
CA TRP A 92 0.06 -17.29 5.49
C TRP A 92 0.22 -18.68 6.04
N ASP A 93 -0.90 -19.36 6.30
CA ASP A 93 -0.95 -20.76 6.71
C ASP A 93 -2.23 -21.42 6.17
N ASP A 94 -2.10 -22.17 5.11
CA ASP A 94 -3.18 -22.96 4.51
C ASP A 94 -3.05 -24.46 4.83
N SER A 95 -2.19 -24.83 5.77
CA SER A 95 -1.93 -26.21 6.17
C SER A 95 -3.18 -26.85 6.76
N GLY A 96 -3.57 -28.00 6.22
CA GLY A 96 -4.71 -28.78 6.70
C GLY A 96 -6.08 -28.12 6.42
N VAL A 97 -6.14 -27.00 5.74
CA VAL A 97 -7.40 -26.35 5.38
C VAL A 97 -8.00 -27.02 4.14
N PRO A 98 -9.26 -27.51 4.20
CA PRO A 98 -9.91 -28.16 3.07
C PRO A 98 -10.06 -27.22 1.87
N ALA A 99 -10.22 -27.82 0.70
CA ALA A 99 -10.63 -27.07 -0.48
C ALA A 99 -12.07 -26.56 -0.29
N GLY A 100 -12.34 -25.36 -0.76
CA GLY A 100 -13.65 -24.73 -0.64
C GLY A 100 -13.70 -23.34 -1.28
N PRO A 101 -14.82 -22.64 -1.16
CA PRO A 101 -14.97 -21.29 -1.67
C PRO A 101 -14.01 -20.34 -0.97
N LEU A 102 -13.50 -19.36 -1.72
CA LEU A 102 -12.63 -18.30 -1.21
C LEU A 102 -13.43 -17.02 -0.99
N VAL A 103 -13.21 -16.38 0.15
CA VAL A 103 -13.70 -15.03 0.45
C VAL A 103 -12.54 -14.20 0.94
N ILE A 104 -12.41 -13.01 0.43
CA ILE A 104 -11.42 -12.02 0.86
C ILE A 104 -12.16 -10.90 1.58
N THR A 105 -11.72 -10.55 2.77
CA THR A 105 -12.24 -9.39 3.51
C THR A 105 -11.16 -8.34 3.66
N ILE A 106 -11.54 -7.09 3.52
CA ILE A 106 -10.65 -5.93 3.62
C ILE A 106 -11.31 -4.94 4.57
N ASP A 107 -10.63 -4.62 5.66
CA ASP A 107 -11.06 -3.55 6.57
C ASP A 107 -10.09 -2.36 6.44
N LEU A 108 -10.62 -1.24 5.93
CA LEU A 108 -9.83 -0.03 5.70
C LEU A 108 -9.42 0.65 7.02
N ALA A 109 -10.27 0.60 8.06
CA ALA A 109 -9.95 1.19 9.36
C ALA A 109 -8.86 0.39 10.09
N ALA A 110 -8.90 -0.94 9.99
CA ALA A 110 -7.85 -1.81 10.52
C ALA A 110 -6.62 -1.89 9.62
N GLN A 111 -6.71 -1.42 8.37
CA GLN A 111 -5.67 -1.53 7.35
C GLN A 111 -5.25 -2.99 7.09
N THR A 112 -6.19 -3.91 7.09
CA THR A 112 -5.93 -5.34 6.96
C THR A 112 -6.75 -5.98 5.85
N LEU A 113 -6.15 -7.01 5.24
CA LEU A 113 -6.80 -7.93 4.32
C LEU A 113 -6.67 -9.33 4.88
N SER A 114 -7.79 -10.05 4.95
CA SER A 114 -7.87 -11.46 5.35
C SER A 114 -8.38 -12.33 4.21
N VAL A 115 -7.82 -13.51 4.09
CA VAL A 115 -8.19 -14.52 3.07
C VAL A 115 -8.77 -15.72 3.78
N PHE A 116 -10.02 -16.04 3.49
CA PHE A 116 -10.72 -17.21 4.03
C PHE A 116 -10.96 -18.25 2.94
N ARG A 117 -10.68 -19.51 3.25
CA ARG A 117 -11.05 -20.66 2.44
C ARG A 117 -11.93 -21.59 3.27
N ASP A 118 -13.16 -21.86 2.84
CA ASP A 118 -14.16 -22.65 3.59
C ASP A 118 -14.33 -22.16 5.04
N GLY A 119 -14.26 -20.83 5.30
CA GLY A 119 -14.36 -20.24 6.64
C GLY A 119 -13.08 -20.25 7.46
N TYR A 120 -12.02 -20.87 7.01
CA TYR A 120 -10.72 -20.85 7.67
C TYR A 120 -9.89 -19.71 7.11
N GLU A 121 -9.44 -18.79 7.97
CA GLU A 121 -8.45 -17.79 7.56
C GLU A 121 -7.14 -18.50 7.22
N ILE A 122 -6.65 -18.28 6.01
CA ILE A 122 -5.42 -18.86 5.48
C ILE A 122 -4.34 -17.81 5.23
N GLY A 123 -4.71 -16.53 5.26
CA GLY A 123 -3.75 -15.44 5.10
C GLY A 123 -4.28 -14.14 5.63
N ALA A 124 -3.40 -13.32 6.21
CA ALA A 124 -3.66 -11.96 6.62
C ALA A 124 -2.48 -11.06 6.26
N ALA A 125 -2.73 -9.82 5.86
CA ALA A 125 -1.70 -8.85 5.51
C ALA A 125 -2.11 -7.43 5.88
N VAL A 126 -1.12 -6.59 6.22
CA VAL A 126 -1.32 -5.14 6.29
C VAL A 126 -1.33 -4.59 4.87
N ILE A 127 -2.22 -3.62 4.60
CA ILE A 127 -2.49 -3.11 3.26
C ILE A 127 -2.16 -1.62 3.11
N LEU A 128 -1.99 -1.21 1.85
CA LEU A 128 -2.20 0.16 1.40
C LEU A 128 -3.58 0.26 0.75
N TYR A 129 -4.20 1.42 0.84
CA TYR A 129 -5.49 1.70 0.20
C TYR A 129 -5.55 3.13 -0.33
N GLY A 130 -6.65 3.47 -0.99
CA GLY A 130 -6.81 4.76 -1.67
C GLY A 130 -6.88 5.93 -0.70
N ALA A 131 -6.08 6.97 -0.98
CA ALA A 131 -6.13 8.24 -0.25
C ALA A 131 -7.32 9.12 -0.66
N ASP A 132 -7.46 10.26 0.02
CA ASP A 132 -8.63 11.18 -0.03
C ASP A 132 -9.11 11.56 -1.44
N GLU A 133 -8.20 11.70 -2.40
CA GLU A 133 -8.56 12.08 -3.78
C GLU A 133 -9.23 10.93 -4.57
N LYS A 134 -8.87 9.69 -4.27
CA LYS A 134 -9.46 8.49 -4.87
C LYS A 134 -9.55 7.37 -3.84
N PRO A 135 -10.56 7.37 -2.96
CA PRO A 135 -10.73 6.38 -1.91
C PRO A 135 -11.04 5.00 -2.49
N THR A 136 -10.65 3.96 -1.75
CA THR A 136 -11.07 2.59 -2.05
C THR A 136 -12.58 2.46 -1.80
N PRO A 137 -13.37 1.95 -2.76
CA PRO A 137 -14.82 1.82 -2.59
C PRO A 137 -15.16 0.73 -1.58
N LEU A 138 -16.15 0.99 -0.74
CA LEU A 138 -16.74 -0.01 0.16
C LEU A 138 -17.76 -0.86 -0.60
N GLY A 139 -17.97 -2.09 -0.17
CA GLY A 139 -18.98 -2.98 -0.74
C GLY A 139 -18.44 -4.37 -1.06
N VAL A 140 -19.19 -5.10 -1.88
CA VAL A 140 -18.86 -6.46 -2.28
C VAL A 140 -18.59 -6.52 -3.77
N PHE A 141 -17.44 -7.07 -4.12
CA PHE A 141 -16.94 -7.11 -5.50
C PHE A 141 -16.53 -8.53 -5.87
N PRO A 142 -16.88 -8.99 -7.07
CA PRO A 142 -16.27 -10.20 -7.61
C PRO A 142 -14.89 -9.90 -8.19
N ILE A 143 -13.98 -10.87 -8.17
CA ILE A 143 -12.75 -10.78 -8.96
C ILE A 143 -13.13 -10.94 -10.44
N THR A 144 -12.95 -9.89 -11.23
CA THR A 144 -13.36 -9.85 -12.65
C THR A 144 -12.23 -10.14 -13.63
N GLN A 145 -10.97 -9.94 -13.20
CA GLN A 145 -9.77 -10.18 -14.00
C GLN A 145 -8.60 -10.57 -13.10
N LYS A 146 -7.71 -11.41 -13.64
CA LYS A 146 -6.44 -11.78 -13.02
C LYS A 146 -5.32 -11.58 -14.04
N ASP A 147 -4.24 -10.91 -13.62
CA ASP A 147 -3.07 -10.68 -14.46
C ASP A 147 -1.81 -10.64 -13.57
N ALA A 148 -0.87 -11.58 -13.81
CA ALA A 148 0.31 -11.72 -12.98
C ALA A 148 1.34 -10.60 -13.20
N ASP A 149 1.41 -10.05 -14.41
CA ASP A 149 2.41 -9.07 -14.83
C ASP A 149 1.77 -7.74 -15.28
N HIS A 150 0.66 -7.38 -14.63
CA HIS A 150 -0.11 -6.19 -14.99
C HIS A 150 0.68 -4.89 -14.78
N VAL A 151 0.51 -3.96 -15.72
CA VAL A 151 0.99 -2.58 -15.61
C VAL A 151 -0.22 -1.65 -15.74
N SER A 152 -0.34 -0.69 -14.83
CA SER A 152 -1.42 0.28 -14.85
C SER A 152 -1.38 1.15 -16.10
N ASN A 153 -2.46 1.17 -16.87
CA ASN A 153 -2.59 2.05 -18.05
C ASN A 153 -2.69 3.54 -17.71
N LEU A 154 -3.05 3.88 -16.47
CA LEU A 154 -3.23 5.27 -16.02
C LEU A 154 -1.96 5.84 -15.39
N TYR A 155 -1.18 5.00 -14.71
CA TYR A 155 -0.06 5.45 -13.89
C TYR A 155 1.28 4.89 -14.34
N ASP A 156 1.30 4.03 -15.38
CA ASP A 156 2.49 3.31 -15.86
C ASP A 156 3.27 2.64 -14.72
N ALA A 157 2.55 2.12 -13.74
CA ALA A 157 3.11 1.51 -12.54
C ALA A 157 2.89 -0.01 -12.53
N PRO A 158 3.91 -0.80 -12.16
CA PRO A 158 3.75 -2.24 -12.01
C PRO A 158 2.72 -2.60 -10.95
N MET A 159 1.84 -3.52 -11.28
CA MET A 159 0.80 -4.07 -10.40
C MET A 159 0.87 -5.61 -10.41
N PRO A 160 1.97 -6.22 -9.93
CA PRO A 160 2.16 -7.66 -10.02
C PRO A 160 1.07 -8.41 -9.26
N TYR A 161 0.63 -9.54 -9.83
CA TYR A 161 -0.41 -10.41 -9.28
C TYR A 161 -1.76 -9.70 -9.11
N MET A 162 -2.14 -8.87 -10.06
CA MET A 162 -3.35 -8.06 -10.04
C MET A 162 -4.62 -8.93 -10.06
N LEU A 163 -5.56 -8.58 -9.16
CA LEU A 163 -6.92 -9.09 -9.08
C LEU A 163 -7.87 -7.89 -9.19
N ARG A 164 -8.53 -7.72 -10.33
CA ARG A 164 -9.43 -6.59 -10.57
C ARG A 164 -10.78 -6.78 -9.90
N LEU A 165 -11.27 -5.73 -9.25
CA LEU A 165 -12.55 -5.71 -8.53
C LEU A 165 -13.61 -4.88 -9.25
N THR A 166 -13.24 -3.71 -9.79
CA THR A 166 -14.19 -2.77 -10.38
C THR A 166 -13.88 -2.45 -11.84
N ASN A 167 -14.88 -1.94 -12.56
CA ASN A 167 -14.72 -1.58 -13.98
C ASN A 167 -13.80 -0.37 -14.18
N ASP A 168 -13.71 0.53 -13.21
CA ASP A 168 -12.83 1.71 -13.25
C ASP A 168 -11.39 1.38 -12.80
N GLY A 169 -11.08 0.11 -12.51
CA GLY A 169 -9.73 -0.40 -12.35
C GLY A 169 -9.25 -0.61 -10.92
N VAL A 170 -10.09 -0.44 -9.91
CA VAL A 170 -9.71 -0.79 -8.53
C VAL A 170 -9.37 -2.28 -8.46
N SER A 171 -8.21 -2.60 -7.89
CA SER A 171 -7.65 -3.95 -7.89
C SER A 171 -6.86 -4.21 -6.61
N ILE A 172 -6.73 -5.49 -6.23
CA ILE A 172 -5.72 -5.94 -5.27
C ILE A 172 -4.46 -6.28 -6.07
N HIS A 173 -3.28 -5.84 -5.64
CA HIS A 173 -2.02 -6.16 -6.30
C HIS A 173 -0.82 -6.12 -5.36
N GLY A 174 0.27 -6.72 -5.76
CA GLY A 174 1.54 -6.62 -5.05
C GLY A 174 2.12 -5.21 -5.09
N SER A 175 2.56 -4.73 -3.94
CA SER A 175 3.15 -3.40 -3.77
C SER A 175 4.23 -3.43 -2.69
N GLU A 176 5.05 -2.40 -2.64
CA GLU A 176 5.83 -2.08 -1.47
C GLU A 176 4.89 -1.42 -0.45
N VAL A 177 4.63 -2.12 0.66
CA VAL A 177 3.75 -1.64 1.72
C VAL A 177 4.59 -0.98 2.80
N GLY A 178 4.52 0.35 2.89
CA GLY A 178 5.32 1.15 3.83
C GLY A 178 4.55 2.34 4.38
N TRP A 179 5.10 2.95 5.43
CA TRP A 179 4.56 4.18 6.02
C TRP A 179 4.55 5.32 4.99
N ASN A 180 3.51 6.14 5.02
CA ASN A 180 3.31 7.29 4.13
C ASN A 180 3.10 6.95 2.64
N TYR A 181 2.86 5.69 2.31
CA TYR A 181 2.39 5.31 1.00
C TYR A 181 0.87 5.19 0.97
N ALA A 182 0.28 5.57 -0.14
CA ALA A 182 -1.14 5.39 -0.43
C ALA A 182 -1.31 5.03 -1.90
N THR A 183 -2.48 4.54 -2.26
CA THR A 183 -2.83 4.21 -3.64
C THR A 183 -3.86 5.21 -4.19
N HIS A 184 -4.22 5.03 -5.44
CA HIS A 184 -5.33 5.74 -6.08
C HIS A 184 -6.57 4.82 -6.18
N GLY A 185 -6.98 4.26 -5.03
CA GLY A 185 -8.14 3.40 -4.89
C GLY A 185 -7.83 1.90 -4.87
N CYS A 186 -6.68 1.46 -5.36
CA CYS A 186 -6.27 0.05 -5.30
C CYS A 186 -5.91 -0.38 -3.88
N ILE A 187 -5.88 -1.69 -3.68
CA ILE A 187 -5.43 -2.33 -2.45
C ILE A 187 -4.04 -2.92 -2.70
N GLY A 188 -3.00 -2.28 -2.14
CA GLY A 188 -1.63 -2.75 -2.20
C GLY A 188 -1.32 -3.72 -1.05
N VAL A 189 -0.78 -4.88 -1.37
CA VAL A 189 -0.34 -5.88 -0.38
C VAL A 189 1.12 -6.27 -0.62
N PRO A 190 1.84 -6.83 0.36
CA PRO A 190 3.20 -7.30 0.13
C PRO A 190 3.27 -8.25 -1.07
N VAL A 191 4.25 -8.07 -1.96
CA VAL A 191 4.35 -8.81 -3.24
C VAL A 191 4.31 -10.34 -3.05
N LYS A 192 4.98 -10.84 -1.98
CA LYS A 192 4.96 -12.27 -1.66
C LYS A 192 3.57 -12.77 -1.28
N PHE A 193 2.83 -11.96 -0.51
CA PHE A 193 1.45 -12.26 -0.16
C PHE A 193 0.54 -12.21 -1.40
N ALA A 194 0.69 -11.19 -2.24
CA ALA A 194 -0.05 -11.09 -3.50
C ALA A 194 0.12 -12.33 -4.38
N LYS A 195 1.33 -12.88 -4.46
CA LYS A 195 1.62 -14.11 -5.20
C LYS A 195 0.87 -15.32 -4.64
N LEU A 196 0.83 -15.48 -3.31
CA LEU A 196 0.11 -16.57 -2.63
C LEU A 196 -1.39 -16.43 -2.88
N LEU A 197 -1.95 -15.23 -2.65
CA LEU A 197 -3.35 -14.94 -2.90
C LEU A 197 -3.75 -15.18 -4.36
N PHE A 198 -2.95 -14.71 -5.30
CA PHE A 198 -3.17 -14.91 -6.74
C PHE A 198 -3.24 -16.38 -7.12
N GLY A 199 -2.41 -17.23 -6.49
CA GLY A 199 -2.43 -18.69 -6.71
C GLY A 199 -3.70 -19.36 -6.21
N GLN A 200 -4.37 -18.82 -5.21
CA GLN A 200 -5.60 -19.37 -4.62
C GLN A 200 -6.86 -18.80 -5.27
N ALA A 201 -6.86 -17.50 -5.57
CA ALA A 201 -8.02 -16.78 -6.05
C ALA A 201 -8.45 -17.21 -7.46
N LYS A 202 -9.76 -17.18 -7.70
CA LYS A 202 -10.40 -17.47 -8.99
C LYS A 202 -11.27 -16.30 -9.43
N LEU A 203 -11.59 -16.23 -10.71
CA LEU A 203 -12.60 -15.29 -11.20
C LEU A 203 -13.95 -15.59 -10.54
N GLY A 204 -14.63 -14.55 -10.08
CA GLY A 204 -15.89 -14.65 -9.36
C GLY A 204 -15.74 -14.80 -7.83
N ASP A 205 -14.55 -15.07 -7.30
CA ASP A 205 -14.35 -15.07 -5.85
C ASP A 205 -14.74 -13.72 -5.25
N LYS A 206 -15.35 -13.76 -4.07
CA LYS A 206 -15.93 -12.60 -3.39
C LYS A 206 -14.87 -11.82 -2.62
N VAL A 207 -14.88 -10.50 -2.80
CA VAL A 207 -14.07 -9.54 -2.02
C VAL A 207 -15.02 -8.57 -1.33
N ILE A 208 -14.93 -8.46 -0.02
CA ILE A 208 -15.76 -7.60 0.83
C ILE A 208 -14.87 -6.50 1.40
N VAL A 209 -15.19 -5.25 1.10
CA VAL A 209 -14.46 -4.07 1.58
C VAL A 209 -15.33 -3.33 2.59
N THR A 210 -14.82 -3.21 3.81
CA THR A 210 -15.49 -2.57 4.96
C THR A 210 -14.61 -1.48 5.56
N ASN A 211 -15.16 -0.77 6.55
CA ASN A 211 -14.44 0.27 7.27
C ASN A 211 -14.75 0.20 8.77
N GLY A 212 -14.02 -0.62 9.50
CA GLY A 212 -14.15 -0.80 10.94
C GLY A 212 -15.05 -1.96 11.35
N GLU A 213 -15.35 -2.88 10.44
CA GLU A 213 -16.08 -4.10 10.77
C GLU A 213 -15.12 -5.21 11.22
N ARG A 214 -15.44 -5.87 12.31
CA ARG A 214 -14.69 -7.01 12.85
C ARG A 214 -15.42 -8.31 12.56
N LEU A 215 -14.66 -9.35 12.35
CA LEU A 215 -15.16 -10.72 12.20
C LEU A 215 -14.58 -11.58 13.34
N ASP A 216 -15.46 -12.16 14.14
CA ASP A 216 -15.09 -13.09 15.20
C ASP A 216 -15.43 -14.55 14.82
N LEU A 217 -14.85 -15.50 15.57
CA LEU A 217 -15.12 -16.92 15.38
C LEU A 217 -16.61 -17.21 15.52
N GLY A 218 -17.16 -17.95 14.57
CA GLY A 218 -18.58 -18.30 14.53
C GLY A 218 -19.50 -17.22 13.92
N GLU A 219 -18.95 -16.05 13.60
CA GLU A 219 -19.69 -15.03 12.87
C GLU A 219 -19.90 -15.38 11.41
N ARG A 220 -20.96 -14.82 10.86
CA ARG A 220 -21.26 -14.95 9.43
C ARG A 220 -20.65 -13.78 8.68
N ILE A 221 -19.82 -14.06 7.73
CA ILE A 221 -19.39 -13.04 6.77
C ILE A 221 -20.62 -12.66 5.94
N PRO A 222 -21.04 -11.39 5.88
CA PRO A 222 -22.25 -10.98 5.19
C PRO A 222 -22.22 -11.47 3.73
N ALA A 223 -23.29 -12.13 3.33
CA ALA A 223 -23.58 -12.21 1.90
C ALA A 223 -23.93 -10.80 1.44
N ALA A 224 -23.53 -10.44 0.23
CA ALA A 224 -23.79 -9.11 -0.33
C ALA A 224 -25.26 -8.75 -0.30
#